data_44a4c4146ab462ad2d1cbaaadc0c75ce
#
_entry.id   44a4c4146ab462ad2d1cbaaadc0c75ce
#
_cell.length_a   1.000
_cell.length_b   1.000
_cell.length_c   1.000
_cell.angle_alpha   90.00
_cell.angle_beta   90.00
_cell.angle_gamma   90.00
#
_symmetry.space_group_name_H-M   'P 1'
#
loop_
_entity.id
_entity.type
_entity.pdbx_description
1 polymer ?
#
loop_
_entity_poly.entity_id
_entity_poly.type
_entity_poly.pdbx_seq_one_letter_code
_entity_poly.pdbx_strand_id
1 'polypeptide(L)'
;MKKNFLISSGGSGGHIVPATIFYDHLSEEANLIISTDKRGLKYLDKNIYKFKIINTPKLNNIFLLPINFFALFFLVLKSFFFLKNNKIEKVFSTGGYMSLPVLLAARILKLKIFLIEPNLVLGRANKFFLSFCKKIFCYNKDIKNFPDIFKDKIEIISPLVKKNTYSMKSFDNKNDRPIILIIGGSQGANIFDKNLKNSIVNIAKKKQIKVIQQTNEKNISYLSDFYAKNDVENQIFSFDKNLSDIIQKTDICITRAGASTLAELSFLNIPFVAVPLPNSRDNHQLENAIYYENNNCCWIIDQDIFEEKIESLLDSIFSNKIEYLKKKQNLKKL
;
A
#
# COMPACT_ATOMS: atom_id res chain seq x y z
N MET A 1 2.39 -19.61 27.24
CA MET A 1 3.46 -18.96 26.43
C MET A 1 2.88 -18.45 25.15
N LYS A 2 3.27 -17.25 24.69
CA LYS A 2 2.88 -16.73 23.36
C LYS A 2 3.50 -17.62 22.27
N LYS A 3 2.74 -17.87 21.20
CA LYS A 3 3.21 -18.60 20.00
C LYS A 3 4.15 -17.74 19.17
N ASN A 4 5.09 -18.38 18.48
CA ASN A 4 6.06 -17.67 17.65
C ASN A 4 5.62 -17.72 16.18
N PHE A 5 5.43 -16.56 15.54
CA PHE A 5 5.07 -16.46 14.14
C PHE A 5 6.09 -15.64 13.36
N LEU A 6 6.21 -15.96 12.09
CA LEU A 6 7.03 -15.19 11.16
C LEU A 6 6.15 -14.54 10.10
N ILE A 7 6.40 -13.25 9.82
CA ILE A 7 5.80 -12.52 8.71
C ILE A 7 6.87 -12.32 7.64
N SER A 8 6.73 -12.96 6.49
CA SER A 8 7.68 -12.85 5.38
C SER A 8 7.17 -11.87 4.33
N SER A 9 7.99 -10.88 3.98
CA SER A 9 7.59 -9.76 3.15
C SER A 9 8.65 -9.38 2.12
N GLY A 10 8.22 -9.02 0.92
CA GLY A 10 9.07 -8.36 -0.06
C GLY A 10 9.51 -6.97 0.39
N GLY A 11 10.63 -6.48 -0.16
CA GLY A 11 11.25 -5.21 0.25
C GLY A 11 10.65 -3.94 -0.36
N SER A 12 9.49 -3.99 -0.98
CA SER A 12 8.78 -2.80 -1.46
C SER A 12 7.70 -2.35 -0.46
N GLY A 13 7.35 -1.06 -0.48
CA GLY A 13 6.29 -0.51 0.39
C GLY A 13 4.97 -1.27 0.29
N GLY A 14 4.58 -1.71 -0.93
CA GLY A 14 3.36 -2.47 -1.14
C GLY A 14 3.29 -3.84 -0.44
N HIS A 15 4.44 -4.40 -0.02
CA HIS A 15 4.49 -5.63 0.74
C HIS A 15 4.80 -5.39 2.21
N ILE A 16 5.77 -4.50 2.51
CA ILE A 16 6.26 -4.33 3.89
C ILE A 16 5.27 -3.54 4.76
N VAL A 17 4.54 -2.58 4.19
CA VAL A 17 3.53 -1.82 4.96
C VAL A 17 2.39 -2.71 5.44
N PRO A 18 1.75 -3.56 4.61
CA PRO A 18 0.79 -4.55 5.11
C PRO A 18 1.39 -5.50 6.16
N ALA A 19 2.67 -5.87 6.02
CA ALA A 19 3.34 -6.75 6.97
C ALA A 19 3.53 -6.09 8.35
N THR A 20 3.88 -4.80 8.40
CA THR A 20 4.01 -4.06 9.67
C THR A 20 2.65 -3.85 10.32
N ILE A 21 1.62 -3.49 9.55
CA ILE A 21 0.25 -3.36 10.06
C ILE A 21 -0.22 -4.69 10.66
N PHE A 22 -0.01 -5.79 9.93
CA PHE A 22 -0.38 -7.13 10.40
C PHE A 22 0.41 -7.55 11.65
N TYR A 23 1.70 -7.18 11.73
CA TYR A 23 2.51 -7.36 12.93
C TYR A 23 1.89 -6.64 14.14
N ASP A 24 1.53 -5.38 13.98
CA ASP A 24 0.98 -4.57 15.06
C ASP A 24 -0.34 -5.17 15.60
N HIS A 25 -1.19 -5.69 14.71
CA HIS A 25 -2.44 -6.35 15.11
C HIS A 25 -2.24 -7.64 15.91
N LEU A 26 -1.19 -8.41 15.60
CA LEU A 26 -0.92 -9.69 16.27
C LEU A 26 0.05 -9.61 17.44
N SER A 27 0.68 -8.47 17.69
CA SER A 27 1.76 -8.31 18.67
C SER A 27 1.38 -8.61 20.12
N GLU A 28 0.09 -8.47 20.42
CA GLU A 28 -0.44 -8.82 21.76
C GLU A 28 -0.63 -10.33 21.96
N GLU A 29 -0.90 -11.08 20.87
CA GLU A 29 -1.23 -12.50 20.90
C GLU A 29 -0.02 -13.41 20.67
N ALA A 30 0.98 -12.92 19.90
CA ALA A 30 2.11 -13.73 19.47
C ALA A 30 3.46 -12.99 19.56
N ASN A 31 4.54 -13.79 19.63
CA ASN A 31 5.88 -13.29 19.39
C ASN A 31 6.14 -13.25 17.89
N LEU A 32 6.44 -12.09 17.35
CA LEU A 32 6.51 -11.87 15.91
C LEU A 32 7.92 -11.50 15.46
N ILE A 33 8.29 -11.98 14.26
CA ILE A 33 9.51 -11.59 13.56
C ILE A 33 9.10 -11.27 12.11
N ILE A 34 9.61 -10.17 11.54
CA ILE A 34 9.46 -9.86 10.11
C ILE A 34 10.71 -10.32 9.38
N SER A 35 10.57 -11.11 8.30
CA SER A 35 11.68 -11.36 7.38
C SER A 35 11.50 -10.53 6.11
N THR A 36 12.56 -9.82 5.71
CA THR A 36 12.58 -8.97 4.52
C THR A 36 14.00 -8.83 3.97
N ASP A 37 14.17 -8.12 2.87
CA ASP A 37 15.50 -7.76 2.32
C ASP A 37 15.99 -6.38 2.81
N LYS A 38 17.20 -5.99 2.40
CA LYS A 38 17.78 -4.68 2.74
C LYS A 38 16.90 -3.50 2.31
N ARG A 39 16.12 -3.63 1.22
CA ARG A 39 15.24 -2.56 0.71
C ARG A 39 14.06 -2.32 1.64
N GLY A 40 13.58 -3.37 2.30
CA GLY A 40 12.47 -3.27 3.26
C GLY A 40 12.82 -2.52 4.54
N LEU A 41 14.12 -2.44 4.89
CA LEU A 41 14.56 -1.78 6.12
C LEU A 41 14.19 -0.30 6.20
N LYS A 42 14.06 0.39 5.06
CA LYS A 42 13.67 1.81 5.04
C LYS A 42 12.22 2.04 5.52
N TYR A 43 11.40 1.00 5.54
CA TYR A 43 10.01 1.05 6.00
C TYR A 43 9.83 0.49 7.41
N LEU A 44 10.89 -0.09 8.02
CA LEU A 44 10.84 -0.69 9.34
C LEU A 44 11.46 0.23 10.38
N ASP A 45 10.73 0.50 11.45
CA ASP A 45 11.34 1.06 12.66
C ASP A 45 12.06 -0.06 13.41
N LYS A 46 13.39 0.01 13.43
CA LYS A 46 14.26 -1.02 14.02
C LYS A 46 14.11 -1.17 15.53
N ASN A 47 13.57 -0.15 16.20
CA ASN A 47 13.33 -0.17 17.64
C ASN A 47 12.00 -0.85 18.00
N ILE A 48 11.06 -0.91 17.05
CA ILE A 48 9.72 -1.48 17.26
C ILE A 48 9.67 -2.92 16.77
N TYR A 49 10.18 -3.18 15.56
CA TYR A 49 9.99 -4.47 14.89
C TYR A 49 11.20 -5.38 15.05
N LYS A 50 10.97 -6.61 15.52
CA LYS A 50 11.97 -7.66 15.41
C LYS A 50 12.04 -8.14 13.96
N PHE A 51 13.22 -8.15 13.36
CA PHE A 51 13.37 -8.52 11.96
C PHE A 51 14.57 -9.40 11.64
N LYS A 52 14.47 -10.10 10.52
CA LYS A 52 15.54 -10.90 9.91
C LYS A 52 15.74 -10.50 8.46
N ILE A 53 16.98 -10.18 8.09
CA ILE A 53 17.31 -9.86 6.69
C ILE A 53 17.59 -11.17 5.94
N ILE A 54 16.90 -11.36 4.81
CA ILE A 54 17.08 -12.45 3.88
C ILE A 54 17.10 -11.86 2.46
N ASN A 55 18.30 -11.73 1.90
CA ASN A 55 18.49 -11.17 0.55
C ASN A 55 18.43 -12.28 -0.48
N THR A 56 17.29 -12.43 -1.15
CA THR A 56 17.10 -13.44 -2.20
C THR A 56 17.63 -12.91 -3.53
N PRO A 57 18.51 -13.65 -4.24
CA PRO A 57 19.01 -13.23 -5.54
C PRO A 57 17.89 -13.17 -6.57
N LYS A 58 17.99 -12.23 -7.52
CA LYS A 58 17.04 -12.14 -8.63
C LYS A 58 17.29 -13.27 -9.63
N LEU A 59 16.23 -13.92 -10.06
CA LEU A 59 16.28 -15.05 -11.02
C LEU A 59 16.04 -14.61 -12.48
N ASN A 60 16.35 -13.36 -12.83
CA ASN A 60 16.04 -12.80 -14.18
C ASN A 60 17.18 -12.97 -15.18
N ASN A 61 18.40 -13.29 -14.74
CA ASN A 61 19.53 -13.46 -15.65
C ASN A 61 19.81 -14.96 -15.86
N ILE A 62 19.64 -15.44 -17.08
CA ILE A 62 19.78 -16.85 -17.43
C ILE A 62 21.19 -17.37 -17.17
N PHE A 63 22.21 -16.56 -17.42
CA PHE A 63 23.62 -16.93 -17.20
C PHE A 63 23.97 -17.10 -15.70
N LEU A 64 23.25 -16.41 -14.82
CA LEU A 64 23.44 -16.49 -13.37
C LEU A 64 22.51 -17.49 -12.71
N LEU A 65 21.63 -18.15 -13.46
CA LEU A 65 20.65 -19.10 -12.89
C LEU A 65 21.30 -20.18 -12.03
N PRO A 66 22.37 -20.91 -12.48
CA PRO A 66 22.97 -21.96 -11.66
C PRO A 66 23.47 -21.41 -10.31
N ILE A 67 24.20 -20.28 -10.34
CA ILE A 67 24.72 -19.63 -9.12
C ILE A 67 23.58 -19.17 -8.21
N ASN A 68 22.53 -18.60 -8.80
CA ASN A 68 21.38 -18.13 -8.06
C ASN A 68 20.55 -19.28 -7.46
N PHE A 69 20.49 -20.44 -8.11
CA PHE A 69 19.89 -21.65 -7.55
C PHE A 69 20.67 -22.17 -6.33
N PHE A 70 22.02 -22.22 -6.43
CA PHE A 70 22.85 -22.58 -5.27
C PHE A 70 22.65 -21.59 -4.13
N ALA A 71 22.69 -20.29 -4.40
CA ALA A 71 22.42 -19.26 -3.41
C ALA A 71 21.03 -19.41 -2.76
N LEU A 72 20.01 -19.69 -3.58
CA LEU A 72 18.65 -19.94 -3.08
C LEU A 72 18.61 -21.18 -2.20
N PHE A 73 19.27 -22.28 -2.58
CA PHE A 73 19.34 -23.49 -1.77
C PHE A 73 19.94 -23.22 -0.39
N PHE A 74 21.08 -22.50 -0.32
CA PHE A 74 21.67 -22.11 0.96
C PHE A 74 20.76 -21.19 1.78
N LEU A 75 20.02 -20.29 1.12
CA LEU A 75 19.05 -19.42 1.81
C LEU A 75 17.87 -20.24 2.35
N VAL A 76 17.42 -21.26 1.65
CA VAL A 76 16.39 -22.21 2.15
C VAL A 76 16.91 -22.94 3.39
N LEU A 77 18.13 -23.49 3.35
CA LEU A 77 18.75 -24.14 4.51
C LEU A 77 18.90 -23.18 5.70
N LYS A 78 19.40 -21.96 5.46
CA LYS A 78 19.51 -20.92 6.48
C LYS A 78 18.16 -20.56 7.08
N SER A 79 17.14 -20.46 6.24
CA SER A 79 15.76 -20.18 6.68
C SER A 79 15.19 -21.36 7.47
N PHE A 80 15.48 -22.60 7.07
CA PHE A 80 15.05 -23.80 7.78
C PHE A 80 15.57 -23.82 9.22
N PHE A 81 16.89 -23.63 9.42
CA PHE A 81 17.46 -23.58 10.76
C PHE A 81 16.94 -22.37 11.56
N PHE A 82 16.78 -21.22 10.90
CA PHE A 82 16.20 -20.05 11.54
C PHE A 82 14.77 -20.31 12.05
N LEU A 83 13.89 -20.88 11.24
CA LEU A 83 12.52 -21.21 11.62
C LEU A 83 12.48 -22.22 12.77
N LYS A 84 13.33 -23.27 12.71
CA LYS A 84 13.42 -24.32 13.74
C LYS A 84 13.94 -23.76 15.06
N ASN A 85 15.04 -23.00 15.04
CA ASN A 85 15.68 -22.47 16.26
C ASN A 85 14.80 -21.44 16.97
N ASN A 86 14.01 -20.66 16.21
CA ASN A 86 13.05 -19.71 16.78
C ASN A 86 11.69 -20.34 17.10
N LYS A 87 11.56 -21.66 16.94
CA LYS A 87 10.29 -22.42 17.22
C LYS A 87 9.09 -21.79 16.54
N ILE A 88 9.24 -21.40 15.25
CA ILE A 88 8.15 -20.79 14.50
C ILE A 88 7.05 -21.82 14.22
N GLU A 89 5.81 -21.47 14.53
CA GLU A 89 4.64 -22.35 14.34
C GLU A 89 3.83 -22.00 13.09
N LYS A 90 3.78 -20.71 12.74
CA LYS A 90 3.04 -20.22 11.57
C LYS A 90 3.89 -19.21 10.80
N VAL A 91 3.74 -19.23 9.47
CA VAL A 91 4.36 -18.26 8.58
C VAL A 91 3.25 -17.55 7.81
N PHE A 92 3.26 -16.22 7.89
CA PHE A 92 2.42 -15.34 7.08
C PHE A 92 3.27 -14.70 5.99
N SER A 93 2.73 -14.50 4.79
CA SER A 93 3.46 -13.85 3.72
C SER A 93 2.60 -12.81 3.03
N THR A 94 3.11 -11.59 2.93
CA THR A 94 2.52 -10.51 2.12
C THR A 94 3.00 -10.54 0.67
N GLY A 95 3.72 -11.60 0.28
CA GLY A 95 4.23 -11.79 -1.07
C GLY A 95 5.62 -11.19 -1.32
N GLY A 96 5.95 -11.07 -2.60
CA GLY A 96 7.28 -10.69 -3.06
C GLY A 96 8.23 -11.90 -3.14
N TYR A 97 9.08 -11.93 -4.17
CA TYR A 97 10.00 -13.05 -4.41
C TYR A 97 11.00 -13.29 -3.27
N MET A 98 11.21 -12.30 -2.40
CA MET A 98 12.06 -12.40 -1.22
C MET A 98 11.54 -13.38 -0.17
N SER A 99 10.24 -13.67 -0.18
CA SER A 99 9.63 -14.66 0.71
C SER A 99 9.93 -16.10 0.29
N LEU A 100 10.40 -16.34 -0.95
CA LEU A 100 10.60 -17.68 -1.52
C LEU A 100 11.42 -18.62 -0.63
N PRO A 101 12.65 -18.29 -0.16
CA PRO A 101 13.43 -19.22 0.65
C PRO A 101 12.77 -19.54 1.98
N VAL A 102 12.09 -18.57 2.59
CA VAL A 102 11.38 -18.73 3.87
C VAL A 102 10.18 -19.67 3.71
N LEU A 103 9.37 -19.44 2.67
CA LEU A 103 8.17 -20.24 2.45
C LEU A 103 8.50 -21.67 2.02
N LEU A 104 9.59 -21.88 1.24
CA LEU A 104 10.10 -23.23 0.94
C LEU A 104 10.57 -23.94 2.22
N ALA A 105 11.34 -23.27 3.06
CA ALA A 105 11.77 -23.82 4.35
C ALA A 105 10.59 -24.15 5.26
N ALA A 106 9.59 -23.27 5.33
CA ALA A 106 8.35 -23.49 6.07
C ALA A 106 7.58 -24.74 5.54
N ARG A 107 7.56 -24.92 4.21
CA ARG A 107 6.95 -26.10 3.58
C ARG A 107 7.69 -27.38 3.97
N ILE A 108 9.02 -27.39 3.95
CA ILE A 108 9.84 -28.54 4.38
C ILE A 108 9.57 -28.89 5.85
N LEU A 109 9.45 -27.88 6.71
CA LEU A 109 9.12 -28.04 8.14
C LEU A 109 7.64 -28.35 8.40
N LYS A 110 6.79 -28.44 7.37
CA LYS A 110 5.33 -28.67 7.46
C LYS A 110 4.62 -27.60 8.34
N LEU A 111 5.15 -26.38 8.39
CA LEU A 111 4.52 -25.28 9.11
C LEU A 111 3.25 -24.81 8.42
N LYS A 112 2.34 -24.21 9.19
CA LYS A 112 1.12 -23.59 8.63
C LYS A 112 1.50 -22.30 7.91
N ILE A 113 1.27 -22.26 6.59
CA ILE A 113 1.53 -21.09 5.74
C ILE A 113 0.21 -20.39 5.46
N PHE A 114 0.18 -19.08 5.66
CA PHE A 114 -0.92 -18.18 5.32
C PHE A 114 -0.39 -17.10 4.39
N LEU A 115 -1.17 -16.74 3.37
CA LEU A 115 -0.83 -15.66 2.44
C LEU A 115 -1.72 -14.45 2.71
N ILE A 116 -1.22 -13.28 2.39
CA ILE A 116 -1.96 -12.01 2.46
C ILE A 116 -1.82 -11.34 1.10
N GLU A 117 -2.94 -11.08 0.43
CA GLU A 117 -2.99 -10.39 -0.85
C GLU A 117 -3.89 -9.16 -0.75
N PRO A 118 -3.30 -7.99 -0.53
CA PRO A 118 -4.06 -6.75 -0.42
C PRO A 118 -4.52 -6.20 -1.78
N ASN A 119 -3.91 -6.65 -2.89
CA ASN A 119 -4.27 -6.18 -4.22
C ASN A 119 -5.40 -7.02 -4.84
N LEU A 120 -6.11 -6.44 -5.80
CA LEU A 120 -7.13 -7.13 -6.59
C LEU A 120 -6.57 -7.95 -7.76
N VAL A 121 -5.27 -8.06 -7.84
CA VAL A 121 -4.55 -8.97 -8.74
C VAL A 121 -3.65 -9.87 -7.92
N LEU A 122 -3.76 -11.17 -8.14
CA LEU A 122 -2.94 -12.14 -7.39
C LEU A 122 -1.46 -11.98 -7.73
N GLY A 123 -0.65 -11.65 -6.73
CA GLY A 123 0.80 -11.53 -6.86
C GLY A 123 1.47 -12.87 -7.22
N ARG A 124 2.48 -12.83 -8.09
CA ARG A 124 3.18 -14.04 -8.61
C ARG A 124 3.73 -14.94 -7.51
N ALA A 125 4.29 -14.36 -6.44
CA ALA A 125 4.80 -15.13 -5.31
C ALA A 125 3.66 -15.83 -4.56
N ASN A 126 2.56 -15.12 -4.28
CA ASN A 126 1.39 -15.72 -3.66
C ASN A 126 0.78 -16.83 -4.53
N LYS A 127 0.69 -16.60 -5.86
CA LYS A 127 0.21 -17.62 -6.83
C LYS A 127 1.01 -18.90 -6.75
N PHE A 128 2.34 -18.81 -6.65
CA PHE A 128 3.22 -19.96 -6.55
C PHE A 128 2.97 -20.80 -5.27
N PHE A 129 2.64 -20.12 -4.16
CA PHE A 129 2.44 -20.78 -2.87
C PHE A 129 0.98 -21.16 -2.56
N LEU A 130 0.02 -20.90 -3.46
CA LEU A 130 -1.40 -21.24 -3.23
C LEU A 130 -1.62 -22.71 -2.89
N SER A 131 -0.94 -23.63 -3.60
CA SER A 131 -1.06 -25.07 -3.34
C SER A 131 -0.61 -25.47 -1.92
N PHE A 132 0.30 -24.73 -1.34
CA PHE A 132 0.94 -25.02 -0.04
C PHE A 132 0.36 -24.24 1.12
N CYS A 133 -0.37 -23.14 0.87
CA CYS A 133 -0.96 -22.35 1.93
C CYS A 133 -2.25 -23.00 2.48
N LYS A 134 -2.53 -22.71 3.74
CA LYS A 134 -3.79 -23.10 4.39
C LYS A 134 -4.93 -22.18 3.95
N LYS A 135 -4.70 -20.87 3.99
CA LYS A 135 -5.63 -19.81 3.57
C LYS A 135 -4.85 -18.64 2.97
N ILE A 136 -5.54 -17.84 2.17
CA ILE A 136 -5.08 -16.55 1.67
C ILE A 136 -6.09 -15.49 2.07
N PHE A 137 -5.61 -14.47 2.79
CA PHE A 137 -6.40 -13.33 3.23
C PHE A 137 -6.44 -12.28 2.14
N CYS A 138 -7.64 -11.90 1.71
CA CYS A 138 -7.88 -10.95 0.63
C CYS A 138 -8.91 -9.91 1.06
N TYR A 139 -8.93 -8.75 0.41
CA TYR A 139 -9.94 -7.72 0.66
C TYR A 139 -11.22 -7.96 -0.17
N ASN A 140 -11.16 -8.82 -1.20
CA ASN A 140 -12.29 -9.16 -2.05
C ASN A 140 -12.23 -10.64 -2.48
N LYS A 141 -13.37 -11.18 -2.91
CA LYS A 141 -13.46 -12.53 -3.50
C LYS A 141 -12.97 -12.54 -4.95
N ASP A 142 -13.19 -11.44 -5.67
CA ASP A 142 -12.91 -11.33 -7.10
C ASP A 142 -11.49 -10.81 -7.33
N ILE A 143 -10.52 -11.67 -7.10
CA ILE A 143 -9.11 -11.40 -7.34
C ILE A 143 -8.75 -11.84 -8.76
N LYS A 144 -8.26 -10.92 -9.59
CA LYS A 144 -7.80 -11.24 -10.96
C LYS A 144 -6.64 -12.24 -10.93
N ASN A 145 -6.61 -13.09 -11.95
CA ASN A 145 -5.59 -14.16 -12.13
C ASN A 145 -5.57 -15.19 -11.00
N PHE A 146 -6.64 -15.29 -10.21
CA PHE A 146 -6.78 -16.28 -9.15
C PHE A 146 -7.27 -17.61 -9.74
N PRO A 147 -6.53 -18.72 -9.56
CA PRO A 147 -6.95 -20.03 -10.06
C PRO A 147 -8.20 -20.55 -9.34
N ASP A 148 -9.21 -21.00 -10.09
CA ASP A 148 -10.50 -21.44 -9.54
C ASP A 148 -10.37 -22.57 -8.53
N ILE A 149 -9.43 -23.49 -8.76
CA ILE A 149 -9.17 -24.66 -7.89
C ILE A 149 -8.74 -24.32 -6.47
N PHE A 150 -8.40 -23.05 -6.20
CA PHE A 150 -7.95 -22.59 -4.87
C PHE A 150 -8.89 -21.54 -4.27
N LYS A 151 -10.04 -21.25 -4.87
CA LYS A 151 -10.99 -20.22 -4.37
C LYS A 151 -11.51 -20.55 -2.96
N ASP A 152 -11.57 -21.81 -2.59
CA ASP A 152 -11.92 -22.27 -1.23
C ASP A 152 -10.93 -21.83 -0.15
N LYS A 153 -9.71 -21.44 -0.55
CA LYS A 153 -8.68 -20.93 0.36
C LYS A 153 -8.83 -19.44 0.66
N ILE A 154 -9.64 -18.71 -0.12
CA ILE A 154 -9.84 -17.26 0.11
C ILE A 154 -10.57 -17.06 1.43
N GLU A 155 -10.00 -16.20 2.25
CA GLU A 155 -10.61 -15.68 3.48
C GLU A 155 -10.70 -14.16 3.35
N ILE A 156 -11.91 -13.62 3.38
CA ILE A 156 -12.11 -12.20 3.25
C ILE A 156 -11.85 -11.54 4.58
N ILE A 157 -11.01 -10.52 4.57
CA ILE A 157 -10.71 -9.67 5.72
C ILE A 157 -11.00 -8.22 5.38
N SER A 158 -11.32 -7.42 6.40
CA SER A 158 -11.34 -5.97 6.26
C SER A 158 -9.96 -5.44 5.84
N PRO A 159 -9.90 -4.34 5.07
CA PRO A 159 -8.64 -3.73 4.69
C PRO A 159 -7.74 -3.47 5.90
N LEU A 160 -6.46 -3.86 5.78
CA LEU A 160 -5.48 -3.69 6.86
C LEU A 160 -5.10 -2.22 7.00
N VAL A 161 -5.54 -1.60 8.07
CA VAL A 161 -5.16 -0.25 8.48
C VAL A 161 -4.47 -0.28 9.84
N LYS A 162 -3.72 0.76 10.18
CA LYS A 162 -3.03 0.85 11.48
C LYS A 162 -4.02 0.80 12.64
N LYS A 163 -3.60 0.25 13.80
CA LYS A 163 -4.46 0.14 14.99
C LYS A 163 -5.08 1.48 15.42
N ASN A 164 -4.29 2.55 15.41
CA ASN A 164 -4.78 3.88 15.77
C ASN A 164 -5.85 4.41 14.82
N THR A 165 -5.86 3.99 13.56
CA THR A 165 -6.87 4.39 12.57
C THR A 165 -8.28 3.92 12.96
N TYR A 166 -8.42 2.78 13.68
CA TYR A 166 -9.71 2.29 14.13
C TYR A 166 -10.40 3.20 15.16
N SER A 167 -9.65 3.97 15.92
CA SER A 167 -10.20 4.93 16.89
C SER A 167 -10.50 6.31 16.25
N MET A 168 -10.08 6.52 15.00
CA MET A 168 -10.31 7.78 14.30
C MET A 168 -11.76 7.86 13.83
N LYS A 169 -12.42 8.97 14.17
CA LYS A 169 -13.75 9.29 13.62
C LYS A 169 -13.57 10.04 12.31
N SER A 170 -14.46 9.81 11.35
CA SER A 170 -14.49 10.64 10.14
C SER A 170 -14.65 12.12 10.54
N PHE A 171 -13.73 12.94 10.14
CA PHE A 171 -13.76 14.37 10.43
C PHE A 171 -14.61 15.04 9.34
N ASP A 172 -15.77 15.56 9.70
CA ASP A 172 -16.48 16.45 8.80
C ASP A 172 -15.83 17.83 8.91
N ASN A 173 -14.97 18.14 7.95
CA ASN A 173 -14.34 19.44 7.87
C ASN A 173 -15.43 20.49 7.62
N LYS A 174 -15.79 21.23 8.66
CA LYS A 174 -16.78 22.31 8.58
C LYS A 174 -16.16 23.63 8.07
N ASN A 175 -14.86 23.59 7.74
CA ASN A 175 -14.18 24.77 7.23
C ASN A 175 -14.57 25.00 5.76
N ASP A 176 -14.78 26.26 5.40
CA ASP A 176 -15.04 26.68 4.01
C ASP A 176 -13.85 26.44 3.07
N ARG A 177 -12.71 25.99 3.59
CA ARG A 177 -11.48 25.71 2.85
C ARG A 177 -11.24 24.21 2.69
N PRO A 178 -11.48 23.61 1.53
CA PRO A 178 -11.18 22.21 1.28
C PRO A 178 -9.68 21.90 1.41
N ILE A 179 -9.36 20.76 2.03
CA ILE A 179 -8.00 20.27 2.17
C ILE A 179 -7.78 19.18 1.10
N ILE A 180 -6.84 19.43 0.19
CA ILE A 180 -6.42 18.49 -0.84
C ILE A 180 -5.14 17.82 -0.36
N LEU A 181 -5.17 16.49 -0.20
CA LEU A 181 -3.99 15.68 0.08
C LEU A 181 -3.46 15.08 -1.21
N ILE A 182 -2.14 15.15 -1.42
CA ILE A 182 -1.47 14.59 -2.60
C ILE A 182 -0.42 13.59 -2.13
N ILE A 183 -0.60 12.31 -2.49
CA ILE A 183 0.29 11.22 -2.04
C ILE A 183 0.77 10.41 -3.25
N GLY A 184 2.06 10.47 -3.54
CA GLY A 184 2.69 9.67 -4.60
C GLY A 184 3.14 8.28 -4.18
N GLY A 185 3.14 7.99 -2.87
CA GLY A 185 3.77 6.80 -2.33
C GLY A 185 5.29 6.80 -2.55
N SER A 186 5.94 5.66 -2.29
CA SER A 186 7.41 5.54 -2.34
C SER A 186 8.05 5.69 -3.72
N GLN A 187 7.27 5.68 -4.81
CA GLN A 187 7.78 5.67 -6.18
C GLN A 187 7.11 6.70 -7.11
N GLY A 188 6.14 7.47 -6.65
CA GLY A 188 5.25 8.23 -7.52
C GLY A 188 5.13 9.73 -7.29
N ALA A 189 5.86 10.31 -6.33
CA ALA A 189 5.72 11.74 -6.01
C ALA A 189 6.08 12.68 -7.18
N ASN A 190 7.12 12.37 -7.95
CA ASN A 190 7.64 13.27 -9.01
C ASN A 190 6.61 13.68 -10.06
N ILE A 191 5.67 12.82 -10.41
CA ILE A 191 4.65 13.16 -11.42
C ILE A 191 3.73 14.26 -10.89
N PHE A 192 3.34 14.19 -9.63
CA PHE A 192 2.49 15.18 -9.01
C PHE A 192 3.22 16.52 -8.83
N ASP A 193 4.51 16.48 -8.48
CA ASP A 193 5.33 17.69 -8.34
C ASP A 193 5.39 18.49 -9.65
N LYS A 194 5.46 17.79 -10.79
CA LYS A 194 5.59 18.44 -12.11
C LYS A 194 4.24 18.90 -12.65
N ASN A 195 3.26 18.00 -12.66
CA ASN A 195 2.06 18.13 -13.48
C ASN A 195 0.83 18.63 -12.71
N LEU A 196 0.92 18.78 -11.37
CA LEU A 196 -0.24 19.18 -10.58
C LEU A 196 -0.15 20.61 -10.03
N LYS A 197 1.04 21.12 -9.78
CA LYS A 197 1.24 22.38 -9.07
C LYS A 197 0.53 23.59 -9.70
N ASN A 198 0.54 23.69 -11.03
CA ASN A 198 -0.12 24.79 -11.75
C ASN A 198 -1.65 24.69 -11.65
N SER A 199 -2.19 23.47 -11.81
CA SER A 199 -3.63 23.22 -11.66
C SER A 199 -4.11 23.54 -10.24
N ILE A 200 -3.32 23.22 -9.21
CA ILE A 200 -3.63 23.58 -7.83
C ILE A 200 -3.69 25.11 -7.66
N VAL A 201 -2.74 25.85 -8.23
CA VAL A 201 -2.75 27.34 -8.18
C VAL A 201 -4.00 27.88 -8.89
N ASN A 202 -4.37 27.33 -10.03
CA ASN A 202 -5.57 27.76 -10.75
C ASN A 202 -6.86 27.51 -9.95
N ILE A 203 -6.95 26.37 -9.29
CA ILE A 203 -8.06 26.04 -8.38
C ILE A 203 -8.06 27.02 -7.19
N ALA A 204 -6.89 27.31 -6.60
CA ALA A 204 -6.78 28.21 -5.45
C ALA A 204 -7.24 29.63 -5.76
N LYS A 205 -7.05 30.11 -7.00
CA LYS A 205 -7.58 31.40 -7.45
C LYS A 205 -9.11 31.47 -7.49
N LYS A 206 -9.77 30.33 -7.70
CA LYS A 206 -11.23 30.23 -7.76
C LYS A 206 -11.86 29.94 -6.40
N LYS A 207 -11.15 29.18 -5.56
CA LYS A 207 -11.63 28.72 -4.26
C LYS A 207 -10.46 28.61 -3.29
N GLN A 208 -10.58 29.22 -2.12
CA GLN A 208 -9.57 29.06 -1.07
C GLN A 208 -9.43 27.58 -0.70
N ILE A 209 -8.25 27.03 -0.89
CA ILE A 209 -7.91 25.62 -0.58
C ILE A 209 -6.65 25.57 0.28
N LYS A 210 -6.47 24.44 0.97
CA LYS A 210 -5.19 24.04 1.58
C LYS A 210 -4.66 22.80 0.89
N VAL A 211 -3.35 22.79 0.63
CA VAL A 211 -2.66 21.64 0.01
C VAL A 211 -1.74 21.00 1.00
N ILE A 212 -1.85 19.67 1.15
CA ILE A 212 -0.90 18.85 1.89
C ILE A 212 -0.30 17.88 0.88
N GLN A 213 1.01 18.01 0.60
CA GLN A 213 1.63 17.21 -0.48
C GLN A 213 2.86 16.46 -0.01
N GLN A 214 2.88 15.17 -0.32
CA GLN A 214 4.06 14.33 -0.19
C GLN A 214 4.96 14.51 -1.40
N THR A 215 6.25 14.76 -1.16
CA THR A 215 7.28 14.85 -2.20
C THR A 215 8.60 14.26 -1.74
N ASN A 216 9.62 14.27 -2.59
CA ASN A 216 11.00 13.96 -2.20
C ASN A 216 11.61 15.10 -1.37
N GLU A 217 12.48 14.79 -0.42
CA GLU A 217 13.14 15.79 0.44
C GLU A 217 13.73 16.97 -0.34
N LYS A 218 14.31 16.68 -1.52
CA LYS A 218 14.92 17.69 -2.40
C LYS A 218 13.94 18.74 -2.93
N ASN A 219 12.65 18.39 -3.01
CA ASN A 219 11.62 19.23 -3.62
C ASN A 219 10.77 19.98 -2.58
N ILE A 220 10.97 19.72 -1.28
CA ILE A 220 10.14 20.31 -0.22
C ILE A 220 10.16 21.83 -0.29
N SER A 221 11.34 22.45 -0.19
CA SER A 221 11.48 23.92 -0.20
C SER A 221 10.94 24.49 -1.50
N TYR A 222 11.31 23.90 -2.64
CA TYR A 222 10.84 24.36 -3.95
C TYR A 222 9.32 24.41 -4.07
N LEU A 223 8.63 23.34 -3.68
CA LEU A 223 7.16 23.28 -3.76
C LEU A 223 6.49 24.20 -2.74
N SER A 224 7.01 24.25 -1.52
CA SER A 224 6.50 25.15 -0.48
C SER A 224 6.58 26.61 -0.90
N ASP A 225 7.74 27.04 -1.42
CA ASP A 225 7.96 28.40 -1.91
C ASP A 225 7.09 28.70 -3.14
N PHE A 226 6.92 27.71 -4.04
CA PHE A 226 6.06 27.85 -5.21
C PHE A 226 4.60 28.10 -4.81
N TYR A 227 4.05 27.31 -3.89
CA TYR A 227 2.69 27.47 -3.41
C TYR A 227 2.52 28.79 -2.61
N ALA A 228 3.46 29.10 -1.74
CA ALA A 228 3.43 30.35 -0.96
C ALA A 228 3.44 31.61 -1.84
N LYS A 229 4.27 31.66 -2.89
CA LYS A 229 4.32 32.76 -3.87
C LYS A 229 3.03 32.95 -4.66
N ASN A 230 2.18 31.92 -4.70
CA ASN A 230 0.87 31.95 -5.38
C ASN A 230 -0.31 31.98 -4.38
N ASP A 231 -0.06 32.39 -3.14
CA ASP A 231 -1.06 32.52 -2.07
C ASP A 231 -1.83 31.23 -1.75
N VAL A 232 -1.19 30.04 -1.94
CA VAL A 232 -1.75 28.75 -1.61
C VAL A 232 -1.25 28.29 -0.25
N GLU A 233 -2.16 28.12 0.72
CA GLU A 233 -1.82 27.52 2.01
C GLU A 233 -1.33 26.08 1.79
N ASN A 234 -0.12 25.77 2.29
CA ASN A 234 0.48 24.48 2.00
C ASN A 234 1.21 23.85 3.19
N GLN A 235 1.32 22.53 3.15
CA GLN A 235 2.16 21.71 4.01
C GLN A 235 2.85 20.65 3.15
N ILE A 236 4.16 20.78 2.96
CA ILE A 236 4.93 19.87 2.12
C ILE A 236 5.80 18.97 2.99
N PHE A 237 5.79 17.65 2.73
CA PHE A 237 6.53 16.69 3.53
C PHE A 237 7.08 15.54 2.66
N SER A 238 8.13 14.85 3.13
CA SER A 238 8.67 13.66 2.44
C SER A 238 8.11 12.35 2.99
N PHE A 239 8.07 12.23 4.29
CA PHE A 239 7.58 11.05 4.99
C PHE A 239 6.89 11.47 6.29
N ASP A 240 5.74 10.86 6.56
CA ASP A 240 5.05 11.03 7.84
C ASP A 240 4.67 9.65 8.40
N LYS A 241 5.07 9.40 9.65
CA LYS A 241 4.71 8.16 10.36
C LYS A 241 3.22 8.11 10.69
N ASN A 242 2.58 9.28 10.82
CA ASN A 242 1.19 9.45 11.21
C ASN A 242 0.32 9.92 10.03
N LEU A 243 0.57 9.37 8.84
CA LEU A 243 -0.16 9.73 7.62
C LEU A 243 -1.69 9.63 7.80
N SER A 244 -2.16 8.69 8.63
CA SER A 244 -3.59 8.53 8.95
C SER A 244 -4.19 9.80 9.57
N ASP A 245 -3.43 10.52 10.42
CA ASP A 245 -3.89 11.78 11.04
C ASP A 245 -4.05 12.89 10.00
N ILE A 246 -3.22 12.87 8.96
CA ILE A 246 -3.32 13.79 7.82
C ILE A 246 -4.54 13.42 6.96
N ILE A 247 -4.66 12.13 6.61
CA ILE A 247 -5.77 11.62 5.80
C ILE A 247 -7.11 11.96 6.47
N GLN A 248 -7.23 11.77 7.78
CA GLN A 248 -8.47 12.05 8.52
C GLN A 248 -8.97 13.49 8.37
N LYS A 249 -8.06 14.47 8.24
CA LYS A 249 -8.37 15.89 8.11
C LYS A 249 -8.61 16.34 6.67
N THR A 250 -8.47 15.43 5.72
CA THR A 250 -8.50 15.70 4.29
C THR A 250 -9.91 15.60 3.73
N ASP A 251 -10.26 16.46 2.81
CA ASP A 251 -11.54 16.36 2.10
C ASP A 251 -11.43 15.48 0.86
N ILE A 252 -10.32 15.60 0.11
CA ILE A 252 -10.07 14.79 -1.08
C ILE A 252 -8.60 14.44 -1.20
N CYS A 253 -8.31 13.23 -1.67
CA CYS A 253 -6.94 12.79 -1.89
C CYS A 253 -6.67 12.53 -3.38
N ILE A 254 -5.53 13.02 -3.91
CA ILE A 254 -4.99 12.65 -5.21
C ILE A 254 -3.85 11.68 -4.96
N THR A 255 -3.94 10.46 -5.49
CA THR A 255 -3.01 9.41 -5.09
C THR A 255 -2.71 8.37 -6.18
N ARG A 256 -1.58 7.69 -6.04
CA ARG A 256 -1.37 6.41 -6.71
C ARG A 256 -2.30 5.33 -6.12
N ALA A 257 -2.68 4.36 -6.93
CA ALA A 257 -3.63 3.33 -6.52
C ALA A 257 -2.97 2.13 -5.82
N GLY A 258 -2.08 2.39 -4.85
CA GLY A 258 -1.50 1.35 -4.00
C GLY A 258 -2.52 0.82 -2.99
N ALA A 259 -2.64 -0.49 -2.85
CA ALA A 259 -3.67 -1.12 -2.02
C ALA A 259 -3.73 -0.61 -0.58
N SER A 260 -2.58 -0.40 0.08
CA SER A 260 -2.56 0.10 1.47
C SER A 260 -3.08 1.53 1.60
N THR A 261 -2.73 2.42 0.65
CA THR A 261 -3.23 3.81 0.65
C THR A 261 -4.72 3.84 0.38
N LEU A 262 -5.20 3.08 -0.62
CA LEU A 262 -6.63 3.03 -0.92
C LEU A 262 -7.44 2.41 0.22
N ALA A 263 -6.90 1.40 0.90
CA ALA A 263 -7.49 0.81 2.09
C ALA A 263 -7.68 1.85 3.21
N GLU A 264 -6.67 2.67 3.46
CA GLU A 264 -6.70 3.70 4.50
C GLU A 264 -7.68 4.84 4.16
N LEU A 265 -7.68 5.30 2.89
CA LEU A 265 -8.63 6.30 2.40
C LEU A 265 -10.07 5.78 2.47
N SER A 266 -10.30 4.52 2.06
CA SER A 266 -11.60 3.88 2.13
C SER A 266 -12.10 3.77 3.58
N PHE A 267 -11.25 3.28 4.48
CA PHE A 267 -11.60 3.14 5.89
C PHE A 267 -11.98 4.49 6.55
N LEU A 268 -11.27 5.57 6.20
CA LEU A 268 -11.54 6.93 6.70
C LEU A 268 -12.62 7.67 5.90
N ASN A 269 -13.21 7.03 4.91
CA ASN A 269 -14.26 7.59 4.03
C ASN A 269 -13.83 8.87 3.30
N ILE A 270 -12.59 8.93 2.83
CA ILE A 270 -12.06 10.05 2.07
C ILE A 270 -12.14 9.74 0.58
N PRO A 271 -12.98 10.46 -0.20
CA PRO A 271 -13.00 10.32 -1.65
C PRO A 271 -11.65 10.66 -2.28
N PHE A 272 -11.32 10.02 -3.37
CA PHE A 272 -10.00 10.20 -3.97
C PHE A 272 -10.02 10.16 -5.51
N VAL A 273 -9.03 10.85 -6.08
CA VAL A 273 -8.65 10.73 -7.49
C VAL A 273 -7.49 9.74 -7.57
N ALA A 274 -7.74 8.58 -8.15
CA ALA A 274 -6.72 7.57 -8.37
C ALA A 274 -5.99 7.86 -9.69
N VAL A 275 -4.66 7.91 -9.63
CA VAL A 275 -3.77 8.02 -10.79
C VAL A 275 -2.89 6.77 -10.80
N PRO A 276 -3.35 5.66 -11.41
CA PRO A 276 -2.61 4.40 -11.38
C PRO A 276 -1.21 4.56 -11.98
N LEU A 277 -0.22 3.89 -11.40
CA LEU A 277 1.14 3.89 -11.95
C LEU A 277 1.16 3.09 -13.25
N PRO A 278 1.50 3.69 -14.40
CA PRO A 278 1.67 2.96 -15.65
C PRO A 278 2.71 1.85 -15.46
N ASN A 279 2.51 0.72 -16.12
CA ASN A 279 3.41 -0.43 -16.03
C ASN A 279 3.62 -0.96 -14.58
N SER A 280 2.69 -0.70 -13.66
CA SER A 280 2.68 -1.41 -12.40
C SER A 280 2.57 -2.92 -12.67
N ARG A 281 3.32 -3.71 -11.89
CA ARG A 281 3.40 -5.16 -12.15
C ARG A 281 2.00 -5.78 -12.25
N ASP A 282 1.74 -6.48 -13.34
CA ASP A 282 0.46 -7.12 -13.63
C ASP A 282 -0.74 -6.13 -13.56
N ASN A 283 -0.50 -4.83 -13.79
CA ASN A 283 -1.47 -3.72 -13.74
C ASN A 283 -2.24 -3.59 -12.41
N HIS A 284 -1.66 -4.08 -11.30
CA HIS A 284 -2.38 -4.16 -10.03
C HIS A 284 -2.91 -2.81 -9.54
N GLN A 285 -2.25 -1.67 -9.85
CA GLN A 285 -2.76 -0.37 -9.43
C GLN A 285 -4.01 0.04 -10.20
N LEU A 286 -4.04 -0.21 -11.51
CA LEU A 286 -5.24 0.05 -12.32
C LEU A 286 -6.42 -0.79 -11.81
N GLU A 287 -6.19 -2.07 -11.55
CA GLU A 287 -7.24 -2.96 -11.05
C GLU A 287 -7.76 -2.56 -9.67
N ASN A 288 -6.86 -2.16 -8.78
CA ASN A 288 -7.26 -1.60 -7.49
C ASN A 288 -8.15 -0.36 -7.68
N ALA A 289 -7.78 0.56 -8.58
CA ALA A 289 -8.57 1.77 -8.84
C ALA A 289 -9.94 1.45 -9.45
N ILE A 290 -10.01 0.57 -10.45
CA ILE A 290 -11.24 0.13 -11.11
C ILE A 290 -12.26 -0.43 -10.09
N TYR A 291 -11.80 -1.19 -9.11
CA TYR A 291 -12.70 -1.69 -8.06
C TYR A 291 -13.43 -0.56 -7.33
N TYR A 292 -12.71 0.47 -6.90
CA TYR A 292 -13.32 1.61 -6.21
C TYR A 292 -14.18 2.47 -7.14
N GLU A 293 -13.82 2.58 -8.43
CA GLU A 293 -14.61 3.30 -9.42
C GLU A 293 -15.93 2.58 -9.72
N ASN A 294 -15.90 1.26 -9.91
CA ASN A 294 -17.10 0.43 -10.13
C ASN A 294 -18.07 0.50 -8.94
N ASN A 295 -17.56 0.72 -7.73
CA ASN A 295 -18.37 0.96 -6.54
C ASN A 295 -18.74 2.44 -6.36
N ASN A 296 -18.45 3.28 -7.35
CA ASN A 296 -18.67 4.73 -7.32
C ASN A 296 -18.08 5.42 -6.07
N CYS A 297 -16.82 5.07 -5.72
CA CYS A 297 -16.09 5.57 -4.56
C CYS A 297 -14.97 6.56 -4.90
N CYS A 298 -14.50 6.58 -6.15
CA CYS A 298 -13.39 7.42 -6.59
C CYS A 298 -13.56 7.92 -8.01
N TRP A 299 -12.61 8.71 -8.47
CA TRP A 299 -12.39 9.05 -9.87
C TRP A 299 -11.05 8.47 -10.32
N ILE A 300 -10.93 8.08 -11.58
CA ILE A 300 -9.67 7.62 -12.17
C ILE A 300 -9.24 8.60 -13.25
N ILE A 301 -7.96 8.92 -13.27
CA ILE A 301 -7.31 9.62 -14.38
C ILE A 301 -6.05 8.83 -14.76
N ASP A 302 -5.94 8.51 -16.04
CA ASP A 302 -4.71 7.93 -16.57
C ASP A 302 -3.57 8.94 -16.52
N GLN A 303 -2.37 8.46 -16.19
CA GLN A 303 -1.20 9.34 -16.02
C GLN A 303 -0.91 10.19 -17.27
N ASP A 304 -1.13 9.65 -18.46
CA ASP A 304 -0.75 10.30 -19.72
C ASP A 304 -1.60 11.55 -20.02
N ILE A 305 -2.83 11.59 -19.51
CA ILE A 305 -3.78 12.72 -19.65
C ILE A 305 -3.98 13.49 -18.34
N PHE A 306 -3.19 13.16 -17.32
CA PHE A 306 -3.37 13.69 -15.96
C PHE A 306 -3.27 15.21 -15.91
N GLU A 307 -2.22 15.79 -16.52
CA GLU A 307 -1.97 17.24 -16.52
C GLU A 307 -3.11 18.02 -17.16
N GLU A 308 -3.67 17.49 -18.24
CA GLU A 308 -4.75 18.14 -19.00
C GLU A 308 -6.10 18.08 -18.28
N LYS A 309 -6.39 16.96 -17.58
CA LYS A 309 -7.71 16.69 -17.04
C LYS A 309 -7.87 17.01 -15.56
N ILE A 310 -6.79 17.10 -14.80
CA ILE A 310 -6.90 17.19 -13.33
C ILE A 310 -7.58 18.49 -12.87
N GLU A 311 -7.32 19.63 -13.51
CA GLU A 311 -7.92 20.90 -13.14
C GLU A 311 -9.43 20.88 -13.34
N SER A 312 -9.89 20.47 -14.52
CA SER A 312 -11.33 20.37 -14.83
C SER A 312 -12.05 19.38 -13.94
N LEU A 313 -11.39 18.25 -13.58
CA LEU A 313 -11.97 17.30 -12.66
C LEU A 313 -12.11 17.87 -11.25
N LEU A 314 -11.10 18.56 -10.72
CA LEU A 314 -11.17 19.20 -9.40
C LEU A 314 -12.25 20.28 -9.36
N ASP A 315 -12.37 21.11 -10.42
CA ASP A 315 -13.46 22.08 -10.56
C ASP A 315 -14.83 21.38 -10.50
N SER A 316 -15.00 20.29 -11.21
CA SER A 316 -16.23 19.48 -11.19
C SER A 316 -16.53 18.93 -9.80
N ILE A 317 -15.52 18.36 -9.12
CA ILE A 317 -15.68 17.79 -7.77
C ILE A 317 -16.11 18.85 -6.76
N PHE A 318 -15.52 20.04 -6.81
CA PHE A 318 -15.86 21.13 -5.88
C PHE A 318 -17.20 21.80 -6.21
N SER A 319 -17.64 21.73 -7.46
CA SER A 319 -18.93 22.28 -7.89
C SER A 319 -20.09 21.29 -7.68
N ASN A 320 -19.84 19.99 -7.80
CA ASN A 320 -20.85 18.93 -7.69
C ASN A 320 -20.83 18.24 -6.31
N LYS A 321 -21.32 18.96 -5.30
CA LYS A 321 -21.39 18.44 -3.93
C LYS A 321 -22.18 17.14 -3.79
N ILE A 322 -23.17 16.92 -4.64
CA ILE A 322 -24.01 15.70 -4.61
C ILE A 322 -23.17 14.47 -4.97
N GLU A 323 -22.43 14.54 -6.06
CA GLU A 323 -21.57 13.43 -6.48
C GLU A 323 -20.46 13.13 -5.45
N TYR A 324 -19.83 14.18 -4.94
CA TYR A 324 -18.83 14.04 -3.89
C TYR A 324 -19.39 13.31 -2.65
N LEU A 325 -20.54 13.75 -2.13
CA LEU A 325 -21.17 13.12 -0.98
C LEU A 325 -21.59 11.68 -1.25
N LYS A 326 -22.05 11.37 -2.48
CA LYS A 326 -22.40 10.02 -2.90
C LYS A 326 -21.17 9.09 -2.84
N LYS A 327 -20.02 9.54 -3.35
CA LYS A 327 -18.77 8.76 -3.27
C LYS A 327 -18.34 8.54 -1.82
N LYS A 328 -18.42 9.57 -0.98
CA LYS A 328 -18.12 9.48 0.46
C LYS A 328 -19.04 8.47 1.18
N GLN A 329 -20.33 8.45 0.83
CA GLN A 329 -21.30 7.48 1.37
C GLN A 329 -21.02 6.05 0.90
N ASN A 330 -20.62 5.86 -0.34
CA ASN A 330 -20.32 4.55 -0.88
C ASN A 330 -19.06 3.93 -0.25
N LEU A 331 -18.05 4.74 0.08
CA LEU A 331 -16.86 4.28 0.82
C LEU A 331 -17.23 3.68 2.18
N LYS A 332 -18.27 4.20 2.86
CA LYS A 332 -18.75 3.64 4.14
C LYS A 332 -19.39 2.26 4.02
N LYS A 333 -19.75 1.83 2.81
CA LYS A 333 -20.42 0.56 2.55
C LYS A 333 -19.45 -0.56 2.16
N LEU A 334 -18.19 -0.19 1.83
CA LEU A 334 -17.13 -1.13 1.51
C LEU A 334 -16.41 -1.62 2.78
#